data_afc23df4d7211b5a63d7506ee7985fd9
#
_entry.id   afc23df4d7211b5a63d7506ee7985fd9
#
_cell.length_a   1.000
_cell.length_b   1.000
_cell.length_c   1.000
_cell.angle_alpha   90.00
_cell.angle_beta   90.00
_cell.angle_gamma   90.00
#
_symmetry.space_group_name_H-M   'P 1'
#
loop_
_entity.id
_entity.type
_entity.pdbx_description
1 polymer ?
#
loop_
_entity_poly.entity_id
_entity_poly.type
_entity_poly.pdbx_seq_one_letter_code
_entity_poly.pdbx_strand_id
1 'polypeptide(L)'
;KLTGKVDYLNSVIVEYKGYVADLKSLADGKSDQVNTGLIAAAGHTFRQKIKDLDLNIEYNLASYQRIDHLFLHRVVSETDFEEAGYRLKKAREDRNSFMEMTYQEWQKMITFYQEEIRKLESSVNELKKDISNMYITAPVSGHIQQLNQLERASFVHGGQLIAIISPDDQLIVESLVSPSDMGFLSQGMKALYQIDAFNHFQWGLACGQILDLPGEIYMIRDEPFFKVRSSLDNTFLALKNGYQGELKKGYTATVRFRVTERSLAQLVFDKAENWLNPYHK
;
A
#
# COMPACT_ATOMS: atom_id res chain seq x y z
N LYS A 1 8.81 20.56 -13.99
CA LYS A 1 10.08 20.01 -14.52
C LYS A 1 10.26 18.53 -14.17
N LEU A 2 10.03 18.11 -12.92
CA LEU A 2 10.13 16.70 -12.50
C LEU A 2 9.03 15.82 -13.13
N THR A 3 7.81 16.31 -13.22
CA THR A 3 6.69 15.60 -13.85
C THR A 3 6.99 15.26 -15.31
N GLY A 4 7.51 16.23 -16.09
CA GLY A 4 7.91 15.99 -17.47
C GLY A 4 9.05 14.96 -17.62
N LYS A 5 9.94 14.85 -16.62
CA LYS A 5 10.96 13.80 -16.59
C LYS A 5 10.36 12.41 -16.35
N VAL A 6 9.36 12.32 -15.47
CA VAL A 6 8.61 11.08 -15.22
C VAL A 6 7.88 10.63 -16.49
N ASP A 7 7.23 11.54 -17.19
CA ASP A 7 6.50 11.23 -18.44
C ASP A 7 7.44 10.73 -19.53
N TYR A 8 8.61 11.37 -19.68
CA TYR A 8 9.65 10.92 -20.61
C TYR A 8 10.14 9.51 -20.27
N LEU A 9 10.49 9.23 -19.01
CA LEU A 9 10.95 7.90 -18.62
C LEU A 9 9.87 6.84 -18.83
N ASN A 10 8.61 7.15 -18.55
CA ASN A 10 7.50 6.24 -18.82
C ASN A 10 7.35 5.93 -20.34
N SER A 11 7.56 6.90 -21.22
CA SER A 11 7.51 6.66 -22.67
C SER A 11 8.62 5.70 -23.12
N VAL A 12 9.83 5.85 -22.59
CA VAL A 12 10.95 4.94 -22.86
C VAL A 12 10.67 3.52 -22.32
N ILE A 13 10.08 3.41 -21.15
CA ILE A 13 9.67 2.10 -20.56
C ILE A 13 8.65 1.40 -21.49
N VAL A 14 7.68 2.13 -21.99
CA VAL A 14 6.68 1.58 -22.92
C VAL A 14 7.34 1.09 -24.21
N GLU A 15 8.28 1.84 -24.76
CA GLU A 15 9.04 1.46 -25.94
C GLU A 15 9.84 0.18 -25.71
N TYR A 16 10.59 0.09 -24.59
CA TYR A 16 11.37 -1.11 -24.27
C TYR A 16 10.48 -2.33 -24.00
N LYS A 17 9.32 -2.14 -23.36
CA LYS A 17 8.32 -3.21 -23.20
C LYS A 17 7.82 -3.71 -24.57
N GLY A 18 7.66 -2.81 -25.54
CA GLY A 18 7.38 -3.16 -26.93
C GLY A 18 8.47 -4.04 -27.53
N TYR A 19 9.74 -3.66 -27.41
CA TYR A 19 10.87 -4.46 -27.90
C TYR A 19 10.91 -5.86 -27.28
N VAL A 20 10.70 -5.96 -25.98
CA VAL A 20 10.65 -7.28 -25.31
C VAL A 20 9.51 -8.14 -25.81
N ALA A 21 8.34 -7.56 -26.03
CA ALA A 21 7.17 -8.28 -26.55
C ALA A 21 7.42 -8.79 -27.98
N ASP A 22 7.97 -7.93 -28.85
CA ASP A 22 8.27 -8.26 -30.22
C ASP A 22 9.36 -9.35 -30.33
N LEU A 23 10.44 -9.26 -29.53
CA LEU A 23 11.49 -10.29 -29.49
C LEU A 23 10.96 -11.65 -29.02
N LYS A 24 10.07 -11.66 -28.01
CA LYS A 24 9.40 -12.90 -27.58
C LYS A 24 8.52 -13.48 -28.68
N SER A 25 7.77 -12.64 -29.38
CA SER A 25 6.93 -13.08 -30.50
C SER A 25 7.75 -13.69 -31.62
N LEU A 26 8.95 -13.14 -31.92
CA LEU A 26 9.88 -13.74 -32.86
C LEU A 26 10.41 -15.10 -32.40
N ALA A 27 10.80 -15.20 -31.11
CA ALA A 27 11.29 -16.44 -30.52
C ALA A 27 10.21 -17.54 -30.54
N ASP A 28 8.93 -17.16 -30.37
CA ASP A 28 7.79 -18.08 -30.43
C ASP A 28 7.33 -18.38 -31.88
N GLY A 29 8.01 -17.85 -32.89
CA GLY A 29 7.68 -18.03 -34.30
C GLY A 29 6.48 -17.22 -34.79
N LYS A 30 5.98 -16.26 -33.99
CA LYS A 30 4.80 -15.41 -34.31
C LYS A 30 5.22 -14.09 -34.93
N SER A 31 5.86 -14.15 -36.07
CA SER A 31 6.47 -12.97 -36.72
C SER A 31 5.48 -11.91 -37.20
N ASP A 32 4.19 -12.25 -37.37
CA ASP A 32 3.16 -11.34 -37.86
C ASP A 32 2.66 -10.36 -36.79
N GLN A 33 3.08 -10.55 -35.55
CA GLN A 33 2.71 -9.72 -34.38
C GLN A 33 3.80 -8.72 -33.96
N VAL A 34 4.83 -8.54 -34.80
CA VAL A 34 5.94 -7.62 -34.49
C VAL A 34 5.58 -6.22 -35.00
N ASN A 35 5.54 -5.26 -34.06
CA ASN A 35 5.13 -3.89 -34.34
C ASN A 35 6.33 -2.94 -34.53
N THR A 36 7.50 -3.29 -34.05
CA THR A 36 8.69 -2.43 -34.09
C THR A 36 9.49 -2.68 -35.37
N GLY A 37 9.69 -1.66 -36.17
CA GLY A 37 10.38 -1.79 -37.46
C GLY A 37 11.77 -2.41 -37.41
N LEU A 38 12.56 -2.09 -36.36
CA LEU A 38 13.89 -2.67 -36.15
C LEU A 38 13.83 -4.18 -35.92
N ILE A 39 12.94 -4.63 -35.04
CA ILE A 39 12.77 -6.04 -34.67
C ILE A 39 12.13 -6.82 -35.82
N ALA A 40 11.19 -6.19 -36.56
CA ALA A 40 10.60 -6.76 -37.78
C ALA A 40 11.65 -7.04 -38.85
N ALA A 41 12.59 -6.11 -39.06
CA ALA A 41 13.69 -6.29 -40.01
C ALA A 41 14.61 -7.46 -39.60
N ALA A 42 14.95 -7.58 -38.31
CA ALA A 42 15.74 -8.72 -37.81
C ALA A 42 15.02 -10.06 -38.04
N GLY A 43 13.70 -10.10 -37.76
CA GLY A 43 12.86 -11.28 -38.04
C GLY A 43 12.79 -11.64 -39.51
N HIS A 44 12.73 -10.65 -40.40
CA HIS A 44 12.75 -10.88 -41.85
C HIS A 44 14.09 -11.50 -42.30
N THR A 45 15.20 -10.93 -41.82
CA THR A 45 16.56 -11.44 -42.15
C THR A 45 16.73 -12.87 -41.64
N PHE A 46 16.27 -13.18 -40.44
CA PHE A 46 16.29 -14.53 -39.88
C PHE A 46 15.51 -15.50 -40.79
N ARG A 47 14.29 -15.18 -41.19
CA ARG A 47 13.47 -16.05 -42.04
C ARG A 47 14.11 -16.30 -43.39
N GLN A 48 14.70 -15.27 -44.02
CA GLN A 48 15.42 -15.44 -45.27
C GLN A 48 16.57 -16.41 -45.13
N LYS A 49 17.38 -16.24 -44.08
CA LYS A 49 18.53 -17.14 -43.83
C LYS A 49 18.12 -18.58 -43.56
N ILE A 50 17.01 -18.77 -42.80
CA ILE A 50 16.45 -20.12 -42.57
C ILE A 50 16.01 -20.74 -43.89
N LYS A 51 15.32 -19.98 -44.75
CA LYS A 51 14.91 -20.46 -46.07
C LYS A 51 16.09 -20.89 -46.96
N ASP A 52 17.20 -20.11 -46.95
CA ASP A 52 18.41 -20.47 -47.68
C ASP A 52 19.05 -21.76 -47.13
N LEU A 53 19.06 -21.94 -45.81
CA LEU A 53 19.59 -23.15 -45.18
C LEU A 53 18.68 -24.36 -45.44
N ASP A 54 17.36 -24.18 -45.44
CA ASP A 54 16.41 -25.23 -45.81
C ASP A 54 16.58 -25.68 -47.29
N LEU A 55 16.77 -24.74 -48.22
CA LEU A 55 17.07 -25.07 -49.63
C LEU A 55 18.40 -25.85 -49.74
N ASN A 56 19.42 -25.52 -48.95
CA ASN A 56 20.67 -26.26 -48.96
C ASN A 56 20.48 -27.69 -48.41
N ILE A 57 19.63 -27.88 -47.40
CA ILE A 57 19.27 -29.21 -46.90
C ILE A 57 18.53 -30.00 -47.97
N GLU A 58 17.56 -29.41 -48.68
CA GLU A 58 16.82 -30.09 -49.74
C GLU A 58 17.77 -30.54 -50.87
N TYR A 59 18.72 -29.68 -51.29
CA TYR A 59 19.71 -30.03 -52.29
C TYR A 59 20.58 -31.22 -51.88
N ASN A 60 21.11 -31.18 -50.63
CA ASN A 60 21.95 -32.27 -50.13
C ASN A 60 21.16 -33.55 -49.86
N LEU A 61 19.88 -33.45 -49.49
CA LEU A 61 19.00 -34.62 -49.35
C LEU A 61 18.74 -35.28 -50.70
N ALA A 62 18.43 -34.53 -51.75
CA ALA A 62 18.22 -35.04 -53.10
C ALA A 62 19.52 -35.66 -53.65
N SER A 63 20.69 -35.08 -53.35
CA SER A 63 22.00 -35.66 -53.72
C SER A 63 22.24 -36.96 -52.97
N TYR A 64 22.03 -36.99 -51.66
CA TYR A 64 22.16 -38.21 -50.85
C TYR A 64 21.28 -39.34 -51.37
N GLN A 65 20.00 -39.07 -51.65
CA GLN A 65 19.07 -40.07 -52.16
C GLN A 65 19.52 -40.67 -53.47
N ARG A 66 20.10 -39.86 -54.39
CA ARG A 66 20.64 -40.36 -55.67
C ARG A 66 21.84 -41.26 -55.45
N ILE A 67 22.78 -40.84 -54.58
CA ILE A 67 23.98 -41.65 -54.25
C ILE A 67 23.64 -42.91 -53.53
N ASP A 68 22.67 -42.88 -52.58
CA ASP A 68 22.16 -44.05 -51.89
C ASP A 68 21.59 -45.09 -52.87
N HIS A 69 20.76 -44.65 -53.83
CA HIS A 69 20.28 -45.54 -54.92
C HIS A 69 21.41 -46.16 -55.76
N LEU A 70 22.42 -45.36 -56.12
CA LEU A 70 23.59 -45.84 -56.89
C LEU A 70 24.48 -46.79 -56.07
N PHE A 71 24.59 -46.53 -54.77
CA PHE A 71 25.35 -47.40 -53.82
C PHE A 71 24.69 -48.77 -53.65
N LEU A 72 23.36 -48.80 -53.52
CA LEU A 72 22.58 -50.07 -53.49
C LEU A 72 22.83 -50.94 -54.76
N HIS A 73 23.04 -50.27 -55.91
CA HIS A 73 23.36 -50.94 -57.17
C HIS A 73 24.88 -51.14 -57.42
N ARG A 74 25.72 -50.82 -56.39
CA ARG A 74 27.19 -50.97 -56.44
C ARG A 74 27.87 -50.14 -57.54
N VAL A 75 27.30 -48.97 -57.87
CA VAL A 75 27.80 -48.06 -58.95
C VAL A 75 28.80 -47.04 -58.36
N VAL A 76 28.68 -46.72 -57.11
CA VAL A 76 29.52 -45.74 -56.41
C VAL A 76 30.26 -46.38 -55.23
N SER A 77 31.35 -45.76 -54.78
CA SER A 77 32.16 -46.23 -53.63
C SER A 77 31.45 -45.96 -52.27
N GLU A 78 31.84 -46.69 -51.25
CA GLU A 78 31.40 -46.45 -49.89
C GLU A 78 31.79 -45.05 -49.41
N THR A 79 32.97 -44.56 -49.81
CA THR A 79 33.47 -43.22 -49.49
C THR A 79 32.55 -42.13 -50.06
N ASP A 80 32.05 -42.28 -51.31
CA ASP A 80 31.15 -41.34 -51.91
C ASP A 80 29.79 -41.29 -51.20
N PHE A 81 29.30 -42.45 -50.73
CA PHE A 81 28.08 -42.57 -49.98
C PHE A 81 28.24 -41.91 -48.57
N GLU A 82 29.30 -42.18 -47.85
CA GLU A 82 29.59 -41.55 -46.56
C GLU A 82 29.75 -40.05 -46.69
N GLU A 83 30.43 -39.56 -47.73
CA GLU A 83 30.61 -38.12 -47.98
C GLU A 83 29.25 -37.42 -48.22
N ALA A 84 28.36 -38.02 -49.00
CA ALA A 84 27.02 -37.49 -49.24
C ALA A 84 26.21 -37.44 -47.93
N GLY A 85 26.31 -38.48 -47.09
CA GLY A 85 25.68 -38.50 -45.74
C GLY A 85 26.21 -37.41 -44.83
N TYR A 86 27.55 -37.23 -44.82
CA TYR A 86 28.17 -36.17 -44.03
C TYR A 86 27.73 -34.76 -44.48
N ARG A 87 27.65 -34.49 -45.81
CA ARG A 87 27.19 -33.20 -46.32
C ARG A 87 25.76 -32.91 -45.88
N LEU A 88 24.84 -33.87 -45.96
CA LEU A 88 23.47 -33.73 -45.49
C LEU A 88 23.42 -33.48 -43.99
N LYS A 89 24.16 -34.23 -43.19
CA LYS A 89 24.24 -34.04 -41.75
C LYS A 89 24.74 -32.65 -41.39
N LYS A 90 25.85 -32.22 -42.04
CA LYS A 90 26.42 -30.89 -41.84
C LYS A 90 25.41 -29.76 -42.17
N ALA A 91 24.71 -29.86 -43.27
CA ALA A 91 23.69 -28.85 -43.63
C ALA A 91 22.59 -28.73 -42.58
N ARG A 92 22.17 -29.85 -41.95
CA ARG A 92 21.19 -29.83 -40.88
C ARG A 92 21.79 -29.22 -39.57
N GLU A 93 23.02 -29.54 -39.27
CA GLU A 93 23.71 -28.96 -38.10
C GLU A 93 23.92 -27.45 -38.25
N ASP A 94 24.30 -26.98 -39.43
CA ASP A 94 24.49 -25.55 -39.76
C ASP A 94 23.17 -24.78 -39.54
N ARG A 95 22.04 -25.34 -39.99
CA ARG A 95 20.71 -24.75 -39.73
C ARG A 95 20.37 -24.67 -38.24
N ASN A 96 20.55 -25.77 -37.51
CA ASN A 96 20.25 -25.81 -36.09
C ASN A 96 21.14 -24.86 -35.29
N SER A 97 22.45 -24.85 -35.58
CA SER A 97 23.38 -23.93 -34.94
C SER A 97 23.00 -22.46 -35.19
N PHE A 98 22.62 -22.10 -36.42
CA PHE A 98 22.14 -20.74 -36.70
C PHE A 98 20.88 -20.38 -35.90
N MET A 99 19.92 -21.29 -35.80
CA MET A 99 18.73 -21.06 -35.00
C MET A 99 19.06 -20.84 -33.52
N GLU A 100 19.87 -21.73 -32.93
CA GLU A 100 20.27 -21.64 -31.54
C GLU A 100 21.02 -20.34 -31.24
N MET A 101 21.99 -19.98 -32.07
CA MET A 101 22.74 -18.72 -31.91
C MET A 101 21.82 -17.50 -31.94
N THR A 102 20.89 -17.47 -32.90
CA THR A 102 19.95 -16.35 -33.03
C THR A 102 18.98 -16.26 -31.84
N TYR A 103 18.48 -17.40 -31.35
CA TYR A 103 17.63 -17.43 -30.16
C TYR A 103 18.39 -16.97 -28.90
N GLN A 104 19.65 -17.37 -28.76
CA GLN A 104 20.49 -16.91 -27.65
C GLN A 104 20.71 -15.38 -27.72
N GLU A 105 20.93 -14.83 -28.89
CA GLU A 105 21.05 -13.37 -29.08
C GLU A 105 19.75 -12.66 -28.68
N TRP A 106 18.60 -13.14 -29.12
CA TRP A 106 17.30 -12.56 -28.74
C TRP A 106 17.07 -12.66 -27.22
N GLN A 107 17.42 -13.76 -26.60
CA GLN A 107 17.32 -13.91 -25.14
C GLN A 107 18.23 -12.93 -24.39
N LYS A 108 19.45 -12.70 -24.87
CA LYS A 108 20.34 -11.67 -24.30
C LYS A 108 19.72 -10.27 -24.43
N MET A 109 19.16 -9.94 -25.59
CA MET A 109 18.49 -8.66 -25.80
C MET A 109 17.25 -8.50 -24.90
N ILE A 110 16.44 -9.53 -24.76
CA ILE A 110 15.27 -9.53 -23.84
C ILE A 110 15.73 -9.25 -22.42
N THR A 111 16.76 -9.96 -21.94
CA THR A 111 17.30 -9.77 -20.58
C THR A 111 17.81 -8.35 -20.39
N PHE A 112 18.57 -7.84 -21.35
CA PHE A 112 19.10 -6.47 -21.34
C PHE A 112 17.97 -5.44 -21.22
N TYR A 113 16.94 -5.50 -22.07
CA TYR A 113 15.82 -4.55 -22.00
C TYR A 113 15.01 -4.69 -20.72
N GLN A 114 14.85 -5.90 -20.18
CA GLN A 114 14.17 -6.12 -18.91
C GLN A 114 14.94 -5.51 -17.73
N GLU A 115 16.27 -5.54 -17.76
CA GLU A 115 17.10 -4.88 -16.75
C GLU A 115 17.01 -3.35 -16.85
N GLU A 116 17.05 -2.82 -18.07
CA GLU A 116 16.89 -1.38 -18.29
C GLU A 116 15.50 -0.88 -17.86
N ILE A 117 14.44 -1.63 -18.16
CA ILE A 117 13.09 -1.33 -17.68
C ILE A 117 13.07 -1.25 -16.15
N ARG A 118 13.67 -2.22 -15.43
CA ARG A 118 13.73 -2.21 -13.96
C ARG A 118 14.45 -0.99 -13.40
N LYS A 119 15.57 -0.59 -14.01
CA LYS A 119 16.32 0.61 -13.63
C LYS A 119 15.48 1.88 -13.81
N LEU A 120 14.82 1.99 -14.96
CA LEU A 120 13.96 3.13 -15.27
C LEU A 120 12.74 3.19 -14.34
N GLU A 121 12.10 2.07 -14.04
CA GLU A 121 10.97 1.98 -13.10
C GLU A 121 11.39 2.40 -11.67
N SER A 122 12.59 2.02 -11.23
CA SER A 122 13.17 2.49 -9.96
C SER A 122 13.33 4.01 -9.95
N SER A 123 13.92 4.57 -11.01
CA SER A 123 14.11 6.02 -11.14
C SER A 123 12.79 6.79 -11.19
N VAL A 124 11.76 6.23 -11.84
CA VAL A 124 10.40 6.82 -11.84
C VAL A 124 9.82 6.83 -10.43
N ASN A 125 9.98 5.75 -9.67
CA ASN A 125 9.48 5.65 -8.30
C ASN A 125 10.17 6.65 -7.36
N GLU A 126 11.49 6.83 -7.49
CA GLU A 126 12.24 7.85 -6.75
C GLU A 126 11.72 9.26 -7.06
N LEU A 127 11.59 9.60 -8.35
CA LEU A 127 11.07 10.90 -8.76
C LEU A 127 9.61 11.13 -8.28
N LYS A 128 8.76 10.11 -8.31
CA LYS A 128 7.40 10.21 -7.76
C LYS A 128 7.40 10.45 -6.26
N LYS A 129 8.31 9.80 -5.53
CA LYS A 129 8.50 10.03 -4.10
C LYS A 129 8.98 11.46 -3.83
N ASP A 130 9.93 11.95 -4.61
CA ASP A 130 10.41 13.33 -4.50
C ASP A 130 9.27 14.34 -4.77
N ILE A 131 8.46 14.10 -5.80
CA ILE A 131 7.28 14.93 -6.08
C ILE A 131 6.29 14.88 -4.92
N SER A 132 6.01 13.70 -4.35
CA SER A 132 5.09 13.57 -3.21
C SER A 132 5.60 14.30 -1.96
N ASN A 133 6.92 14.30 -1.74
CA ASN A 133 7.54 14.98 -0.62
C ASN A 133 7.53 16.53 -0.75
N MET A 134 7.24 17.05 -1.95
CA MET A 134 7.05 18.49 -2.16
C MET A 134 5.71 19.01 -1.64
N TYR A 135 4.77 18.11 -1.37
CA TYR A 135 3.44 18.45 -0.87
C TYR A 135 3.24 17.88 0.52
N ILE A 136 3.09 18.75 1.51
CA ILE A 136 2.74 18.35 2.87
C ILE A 136 1.22 18.31 2.95
N THR A 137 0.66 17.13 3.10
CA THR A 137 -0.79 16.92 3.22
C THR A 137 -1.17 16.58 4.65
N ALA A 138 -2.40 16.94 5.03
CA ALA A 138 -2.95 16.56 6.31
C ALA A 138 -3.08 15.02 6.40
N PRO A 139 -2.55 14.37 7.46
CA PRO A 139 -2.64 12.91 7.62
C PRO A 139 -4.05 12.44 7.94
N VAL A 140 -4.89 13.32 8.48
CA VAL A 140 -6.28 13.06 8.87
C VAL A 140 -7.15 14.28 8.56
N SER A 141 -8.45 14.05 8.38
CA SER A 141 -9.45 15.13 8.31
C SER A 141 -9.61 15.78 9.68
N GLY A 142 -9.72 17.09 9.72
CA GLY A 142 -9.84 17.80 10.98
C GLY A 142 -9.61 19.30 10.85
N HIS A 143 -9.61 19.97 11.99
CA HIS A 143 -9.39 21.41 12.09
C HIS A 143 -7.94 21.72 12.48
N ILE A 144 -7.36 22.75 11.85
CA ILE A 144 -6.02 23.24 12.23
C ILE A 144 -6.15 23.97 13.57
N GLN A 145 -5.53 23.42 14.62
CA GLN A 145 -5.51 24.07 15.95
C GLN A 145 -4.42 25.12 16.07
N GLN A 146 -3.24 24.79 15.52
CA GLN A 146 -2.09 25.66 15.57
C GLN A 146 -1.39 25.62 14.23
N LEU A 147 -1.20 26.78 13.64
CA LEU A 147 -0.41 26.97 12.43
C LEU A 147 0.79 27.86 12.79
N ASN A 148 1.99 27.35 12.61
CA ASN A 148 3.17 28.20 12.73
C ASN A 148 3.17 29.20 11.57
N GLN A 149 3.49 30.46 11.87
CA GLN A 149 3.55 31.51 10.87
C GLN A 149 4.68 31.22 9.88
N LEU A 150 4.32 30.59 8.77
CA LEU A 150 5.20 30.37 7.64
C LEU A 150 4.86 31.40 6.57
N GLU A 151 5.78 32.27 6.26
CA GLU A 151 5.64 33.19 5.14
C GLU A 151 5.87 32.46 3.81
N ARG A 152 5.32 33.04 2.75
CA ARG A 152 5.56 32.51 1.40
C ARG A 152 7.06 32.54 1.08
N ALA A 153 7.59 31.40 0.64
CA ALA A 153 9.03 31.17 0.39
C ALA A 153 9.89 30.98 1.66
N SER A 154 9.31 30.73 2.83
CA SER A 154 10.07 30.31 4.01
C SER A 154 10.70 28.93 3.81
N PHE A 155 11.89 28.73 4.38
CA PHE A 155 12.50 27.42 4.44
C PHE A 155 11.92 26.62 5.62
N VAL A 156 11.62 25.35 5.37
CA VAL A 156 11.15 24.39 6.37
C VAL A 156 12.21 23.31 6.53
N HIS A 157 12.60 23.05 7.77
CA HIS A 157 13.57 21.99 8.08
C HIS A 157 12.87 20.66 8.39
N GLY A 158 13.56 19.53 8.13
CA GLY A 158 13.07 18.21 8.53
C GLY A 158 12.82 18.15 10.05
N GLY A 159 11.63 17.66 10.46
CA GLY A 159 11.21 17.62 11.86
C GLY A 159 10.61 18.91 12.43
N GLN A 160 10.52 19.99 11.65
CA GLN A 160 9.89 21.24 12.08
C GLN A 160 8.37 21.05 12.16
N LEU A 161 7.78 21.47 13.29
CA LEU A 161 6.33 21.50 13.46
C LEU A 161 5.74 22.63 12.60
N ILE A 162 4.90 22.25 11.63
CA ILE A 162 4.23 23.19 10.72
C ILE A 162 2.83 23.52 11.23
N ALA A 163 2.05 22.52 11.54
CA ALA A 163 0.68 22.66 12.03
C ALA A 163 0.30 21.49 12.93
N ILE A 164 -0.63 21.73 13.84
CA ILE A 164 -1.29 20.70 14.63
C ILE A 164 -2.72 20.58 14.09
N ILE A 165 -3.10 19.34 13.72
CA ILE A 165 -4.44 19.04 13.24
C ILE A 165 -5.18 18.31 14.36
N SER A 166 -6.33 18.83 14.76
CA SER A 166 -7.27 18.14 15.63
C SER A 166 -8.26 17.36 14.75
N PRO A 167 -8.23 16.02 14.79
CA PRO A 167 -9.18 15.21 14.01
C PRO A 167 -10.63 15.53 14.40
N ASP A 168 -11.57 15.36 13.46
CA ASP A 168 -13.01 15.51 13.69
C ASP A 168 -13.62 14.22 14.29
N ASP A 169 -12.87 13.55 15.17
CA ASP A 169 -13.29 12.36 15.86
C ASP A 169 -14.35 12.68 16.93
N GLN A 170 -14.94 11.61 17.50
CA GLN A 170 -15.92 11.69 18.58
C GLN A 170 -15.37 12.50 19.74
N LEU A 171 -16.21 13.38 20.29
CA LEU A 171 -15.90 14.11 21.50
C LEU A 171 -15.78 13.12 22.67
N ILE A 172 -14.71 13.25 23.44
CA ILE A 172 -14.50 12.53 24.69
C ILE A 172 -14.39 13.51 25.84
N VAL A 173 -14.84 13.09 27.00
CA VAL A 173 -14.65 13.84 28.25
C VAL A 173 -13.51 13.24 29.02
N GLU A 174 -12.47 14.02 29.30
CA GLU A 174 -11.38 13.65 30.20
C GLU A 174 -11.66 14.25 31.59
N SER A 175 -11.80 13.41 32.58
CA SER A 175 -12.01 13.82 33.97
C SER A 175 -10.83 13.42 34.86
N LEU A 176 -10.48 14.30 35.78
CA LEU A 176 -9.44 14.06 36.79
C LEU A 176 -10.09 13.48 38.02
N VAL A 177 -9.70 12.28 38.41
CA VAL A 177 -10.27 11.55 39.55
C VAL A 177 -9.19 11.29 40.60
N SER A 178 -9.51 11.53 41.84
CA SER A 178 -8.63 11.24 42.97
C SER A 178 -8.37 9.73 43.12
N PRO A 179 -7.17 9.30 43.53
CA PRO A 179 -6.88 7.89 43.82
C PRO A 179 -7.87 7.25 44.81
N SER A 180 -8.39 8.00 45.78
CA SER A 180 -9.39 7.52 46.75
C SER A 180 -10.72 7.13 46.11
N ASP A 181 -11.08 7.75 44.98
CA ASP A 181 -12.35 7.56 44.32
C ASP A 181 -12.27 6.58 43.16
N MET A 182 -11.05 6.28 42.71
CA MET A 182 -10.80 5.41 41.54
C MET A 182 -11.32 3.98 41.78
N GLY A 183 -11.26 3.48 43.01
CA GLY A 183 -11.76 2.14 43.38
C GLY A 183 -13.27 1.95 43.20
N PHE A 184 -14.04 3.02 43.05
CA PHE A 184 -15.48 2.95 42.85
C PHE A 184 -15.87 2.98 41.35
N LEU A 185 -14.90 3.23 40.44
CA LEU A 185 -15.17 3.36 39.03
C LEU A 185 -14.95 2.04 38.30
N SER A 186 -15.78 1.81 37.28
CA SER A 186 -15.64 0.68 36.38
C SER A 186 -15.94 1.11 34.94
N GLN A 187 -15.33 0.42 33.97
CA GLN A 187 -15.59 0.63 32.55
C GLN A 187 -17.08 0.39 32.26
N GLY A 188 -17.67 1.23 31.38
CA GLY A 188 -19.09 1.18 31.06
C GLY A 188 -20.00 1.85 32.06
N MET A 189 -19.48 2.37 33.21
CA MET A 189 -20.27 3.10 34.20
C MET A 189 -20.83 4.39 33.61
N LYS A 190 -22.10 4.68 33.87
CA LYS A 190 -22.79 5.90 33.41
C LYS A 190 -22.21 7.15 34.08
N ALA A 191 -21.99 8.16 33.24
CA ALA A 191 -21.50 9.46 33.63
C ALA A 191 -22.47 10.56 33.21
N LEU A 192 -22.63 11.57 34.05
CA LEU A 192 -23.43 12.77 33.77
C LEU A 192 -22.48 13.97 33.77
N TYR A 193 -22.61 14.79 32.72
CA TYR A 193 -21.74 15.94 32.49
C TYR A 193 -22.51 17.23 32.59
N GLN A 194 -22.12 18.06 33.54
CA GLN A 194 -22.56 19.45 33.60
C GLN A 194 -21.53 20.29 32.86
N ILE A 195 -21.88 20.70 31.64
CA ILE A 195 -21.00 21.50 30.81
C ILE A 195 -21.07 22.96 31.26
N ASP A 196 -19.93 23.58 31.55
CA ASP A 196 -19.89 24.94 32.13
C ASP A 196 -20.37 26.01 31.14
N ALA A 197 -20.24 25.79 29.85
CA ALA A 197 -20.73 26.69 28.80
C ALA A 197 -22.25 26.73 28.70
N PHE A 198 -22.99 25.80 29.33
CA PHE A 198 -24.44 25.67 29.26
C PHE A 198 -25.07 25.65 30.65
N ASN A 199 -26.03 26.50 30.91
CA ASN A 199 -26.76 26.49 32.16
C ASN A 199 -27.56 25.19 32.29
N HIS A 200 -27.17 24.32 33.22
CA HIS A 200 -27.76 22.98 33.43
C HIS A 200 -29.23 22.99 33.83
N PHE A 201 -29.76 24.07 34.40
CA PHE A 201 -31.20 24.22 34.71
C PHE A 201 -32.03 24.35 33.45
N GLN A 202 -31.46 24.91 32.38
CA GLN A 202 -32.14 25.13 31.13
C GLN A 202 -31.85 24.05 30.11
N TRP A 203 -30.56 23.64 30.00
CA TRP A 203 -30.07 22.74 28.97
C TRP A 203 -29.99 21.28 29.41
N GLY A 204 -30.10 21.02 30.74
CA GLY A 204 -29.90 19.67 31.28
C GLY A 204 -28.46 19.27 31.42
N LEU A 205 -28.24 17.97 31.54
CA LEU A 205 -26.92 17.35 31.66
C LEU A 205 -26.68 16.51 30.39
N ALA A 206 -25.45 16.51 29.89
CA ALA A 206 -25.04 15.54 28.90
C ALA A 206 -24.82 14.17 29.58
N CYS A 207 -25.03 13.09 28.83
CA CYS A 207 -24.87 11.72 29.31
C CYS A 207 -23.79 11.01 28.52
N GLY A 208 -23.25 9.97 29.14
CA GLY A 208 -22.30 9.06 28.50
C GLY A 208 -21.83 7.96 29.43
N GLN A 209 -20.72 7.33 29.10
CA GLN A 209 -20.19 6.21 29.89
C GLN A 209 -18.68 6.23 29.90
N ILE A 210 -18.09 5.63 30.92
CA ILE A 210 -16.63 5.46 31.04
C ILE A 210 -16.14 4.52 29.94
N LEU A 211 -15.22 5.00 29.09
CA LEU A 211 -14.58 4.23 28.04
C LEU A 211 -13.36 3.49 28.55
N ASP A 212 -12.54 4.20 29.32
CA ASP A 212 -11.25 3.68 29.75
C ASP A 212 -10.85 4.25 31.13
N LEU A 213 -10.21 3.39 31.91
CA LEU A 213 -9.67 3.67 33.24
C LEU A 213 -8.14 3.45 33.18
N PRO A 214 -7.35 4.43 32.75
CA PRO A 214 -5.92 4.27 32.66
C PRO A 214 -5.27 4.10 34.04
N GLY A 215 -4.25 3.23 34.09
CA GLY A 215 -3.47 2.99 35.31
C GLY A 215 -2.39 4.03 35.58
N GLU A 216 -2.27 5.09 34.75
CA GLU A 216 -1.23 6.11 34.90
C GLU A 216 -1.71 7.25 35.79
N ILE A 217 -0.81 7.68 36.72
CA ILE A 217 -1.04 8.78 37.63
C ILE A 217 -0.44 10.06 37.04
N TYR A 218 -1.23 11.13 37.04
CA TYR A 218 -0.81 12.46 36.63
C TYR A 218 -0.67 13.34 37.86
N MET A 219 0.51 13.96 38.03
CA MET A 219 0.73 14.93 39.11
C MET A 219 0.28 16.33 38.67
N ILE A 220 -0.71 16.89 39.32
CA ILE A 220 -1.20 18.25 39.07
C ILE A 220 -1.12 19.03 40.38
N ARG A 221 -0.27 20.07 40.43
CA ARG A 221 0.00 20.88 41.63
C ARG A 221 0.40 20.05 42.84
N ASP A 222 1.25 19.04 42.63
CA ASP A 222 1.74 18.08 43.62
C ASP A 222 0.68 17.11 44.16
N GLU A 223 -0.51 17.06 43.57
CA GLU A 223 -1.55 16.09 43.89
C GLU A 223 -1.68 15.03 42.78
N PRO A 224 -1.84 13.74 43.14
CA PRO A 224 -2.01 12.67 42.18
C PRO A 224 -3.45 12.57 41.68
N PHE A 225 -3.64 12.44 40.38
CA PHE A 225 -4.93 12.22 39.71
C PHE A 225 -4.85 11.14 38.64
N PHE A 226 -5.94 10.43 38.47
CA PHE A 226 -6.15 9.56 37.30
C PHE A 226 -6.97 10.30 36.25
N LYS A 227 -6.56 10.16 34.99
CA LYS A 227 -7.27 10.77 33.84
C LYS A 227 -8.26 9.76 33.26
N VAL A 228 -9.50 9.78 33.67
CA VAL A 228 -10.57 8.89 33.21
C VAL A 228 -11.17 9.45 31.92
N ARG A 229 -11.30 8.60 30.91
CA ARG A 229 -11.91 8.94 29.62
C ARG A 229 -13.32 8.40 29.53
N SER A 230 -14.23 9.25 29.10
CA SER A 230 -15.64 8.90 28.95
C SER A 230 -16.19 9.38 27.60
N SER A 231 -17.16 8.64 27.07
CA SER A 231 -17.90 9.04 25.85
C SER A 231 -18.96 10.10 26.17
N LEU A 232 -19.45 10.73 25.10
CA LEU A 232 -20.68 11.52 25.10
C LEU A 232 -21.69 10.80 24.21
N ASP A 233 -22.93 10.63 24.70
CA ASP A 233 -24.02 10.01 23.94
C ASP A 233 -24.48 10.91 22.80
N ASN A 234 -24.44 12.24 23.02
CA ASN A 234 -24.81 13.26 22.03
C ASN A 234 -23.74 14.36 21.97
N THR A 235 -23.53 14.90 20.81
CA THR A 235 -22.62 16.03 20.56
C THR A 235 -23.31 17.40 20.72
N PHE A 236 -24.55 17.41 21.21
CA PHE A 236 -25.33 18.63 21.43
C PHE A 236 -26.21 18.52 22.68
N LEU A 237 -26.58 19.65 23.25
CA LEU A 237 -27.62 19.79 24.23
C LEU A 237 -28.82 20.53 23.62
N ALA A 238 -30.05 20.20 24.03
CA ALA A 238 -31.25 20.79 23.49
C ALA A 238 -32.07 21.49 24.59
N LEU A 239 -32.54 22.69 24.30
CA LEU A 239 -33.52 23.38 25.14
C LEU A 239 -34.93 22.81 24.90
N LYS A 240 -35.86 23.04 25.82
CA LYS A 240 -37.26 22.63 25.71
C LYS A 240 -38.00 23.22 24.49
N ASN A 241 -37.51 24.32 23.96
CA ASN A 241 -38.05 24.97 22.74
C ASN A 241 -37.49 24.38 21.44
N GLY A 242 -36.61 23.34 21.51
CA GLY A 242 -36.00 22.68 20.37
C GLY A 242 -34.68 23.31 19.88
N TYR A 243 -34.22 24.41 20.48
CA TYR A 243 -32.93 24.98 20.12
C TYR A 243 -31.78 24.07 20.60
N GLN A 244 -30.82 23.79 19.72
CA GLN A 244 -29.69 22.92 20.00
C GLN A 244 -28.38 23.70 20.14
N GLY A 245 -27.64 23.40 21.17
CA GLY A 245 -26.30 23.94 21.42
C GLY A 245 -25.26 22.84 21.20
N GLU A 246 -24.37 23.05 20.24
CA GLU A 246 -23.32 22.10 19.89
C GLU A 246 -22.21 22.09 20.96
N LEU A 247 -21.78 20.89 21.38
CA LEU A 247 -20.64 20.69 22.26
C LEU A 247 -19.35 20.74 21.47
N LYS A 248 -18.38 21.53 21.93
CA LYS A 248 -17.12 21.74 21.24
C LYS A 248 -15.92 21.30 22.10
N LYS A 249 -14.85 20.93 21.42
CA LYS A 249 -13.56 20.65 22.08
C LYS A 249 -13.10 21.88 22.87
N GLY A 250 -12.58 21.67 24.06
CA GLY A 250 -12.11 22.73 24.95
C GLY A 250 -13.15 23.24 25.95
N TYR A 251 -14.39 22.75 25.92
CA TYR A 251 -15.35 23.05 26.99
C TYR A 251 -14.96 22.31 28.25
N THR A 252 -15.11 22.98 29.40
CA THR A 252 -14.95 22.38 30.73
C THR A 252 -16.28 21.83 31.20
N ALA A 253 -16.19 20.79 32.03
CA ALA A 253 -17.35 20.13 32.60
C ALA A 253 -17.11 19.57 33.97
N THR A 254 -18.14 19.57 34.82
CA THR A 254 -18.16 18.81 36.05
C THR A 254 -18.79 17.44 35.79
N VAL A 255 -18.06 16.38 36.13
CA VAL A 255 -18.48 15.00 35.87
C VAL A 255 -19.03 14.37 37.18
N ARG A 256 -20.15 13.67 37.07
CA ARG A 256 -20.75 12.89 38.13
C ARG A 256 -20.90 11.44 37.70
N PHE A 257 -20.20 10.53 38.33
CA PHE A 257 -20.31 9.10 38.09
C PHE A 257 -21.42 8.48 38.95
N ARG A 258 -22.25 7.62 38.35
CA ARG A 258 -23.31 6.92 39.05
C ARG A 258 -22.76 5.59 39.60
N VAL A 259 -22.25 5.62 40.82
CA VAL A 259 -21.54 4.48 41.43
C VAL A 259 -22.49 3.35 41.85
N THR A 260 -23.66 3.67 42.43
CA THR A 260 -24.60 2.68 42.94
C THR A 260 -26.03 3.18 42.93
N GLU A 261 -26.98 2.34 42.53
CA GLU A 261 -28.40 2.56 42.75
C GLU A 261 -28.81 1.71 43.95
N ARG A 262 -29.17 2.35 45.06
CA ARG A 262 -29.72 1.68 46.26
C ARG A 262 -31.22 1.93 46.35
N SER A 263 -32.00 0.89 46.59
CA SER A 263 -33.42 1.07 46.87
C SER A 263 -33.60 1.62 48.29
N LEU A 264 -34.68 2.36 48.51
CA LEU A 264 -35.01 2.87 49.86
C LEU A 264 -35.11 1.75 50.88
N ALA A 265 -35.57 0.57 50.50
CA ALA A 265 -35.62 -0.62 51.34
C ALA A 265 -34.21 -1.06 51.80
N GLN A 266 -33.21 -1.12 50.87
CA GLN A 266 -31.82 -1.45 51.21
C GLN A 266 -31.21 -0.47 52.19
N LEU A 267 -31.50 0.82 52.06
CA LEU A 267 -31.01 1.86 53.00
C LEU A 267 -31.55 1.67 54.44
N VAL A 268 -32.78 1.18 54.58
CA VAL A 268 -33.38 0.86 55.88
C VAL A 268 -32.80 -0.42 56.46
N PHE A 269 -32.59 -1.44 55.62
CA PHE A 269 -32.02 -2.73 56.05
C PHE A 269 -30.51 -2.62 56.41
N ASP A 270 -29.70 -1.86 55.66
CA ASP A 270 -28.29 -1.61 55.99
C ASP A 270 -28.13 -0.94 57.36
N LYS A 271 -29.03 0.00 57.73
CA LYS A 271 -29.04 0.58 59.06
C LYS A 271 -29.42 -0.40 60.17
N ALA A 272 -30.31 -1.34 59.88
CA ALA A 272 -30.73 -2.37 60.85
C ALA A 272 -29.62 -3.43 60.99
N GLU A 273 -28.93 -3.79 59.95
CA GLU A 273 -27.82 -4.77 59.97
C GLU A 273 -26.61 -4.25 60.74
N ASN A 274 -26.24 -2.98 60.55
CA ASN A 274 -25.20 -2.30 61.32
C ASN A 274 -25.56 -2.16 62.81
N TRP A 275 -26.86 -2.11 63.18
CA TRP A 275 -27.30 -2.06 64.54
C TRP A 275 -27.31 -3.45 65.18
N LEU A 276 -27.56 -4.51 64.37
CA LEU A 276 -27.59 -5.90 64.82
C LEU A 276 -26.22 -6.58 64.94
N ASN A 277 -25.22 -6.08 64.20
CA ASN A 277 -23.89 -6.69 64.11
C ASN A 277 -22.75 -5.66 64.33
N PRO A 278 -22.44 -5.24 65.54
CA PRO A 278 -21.45 -4.19 65.88
C PRO A 278 -19.99 -4.62 65.63
N TYR A 279 -19.73 -5.84 65.16
CA TYR A 279 -18.38 -6.41 64.95
C TYR A 279 -17.85 -6.44 63.55
N HIS A 280 -18.54 -5.89 62.53
CA HIS A 280 -17.99 -5.69 61.24
C HIS A 280 -17.34 -4.29 61.14
N LYS A 281 -16.03 -4.26 61.45
CA LYS A 281 -15.15 -3.18 61.03
C LYS A 281 -14.52 -3.48 59.71
#